data_1697b100df362fb09589ce9f761c2d7f
#
_entry.id   1697b100df362fb09589ce9f761c2d7f
#
_cell.length_a   1.000
_cell.length_b   1.000
_cell.length_c   1.000
_cell.angle_alpha   90.00
_cell.angle_beta   90.00
_cell.angle_gamma   90.00
#
_symmetry.space_group_name_H-M   'P 1'
#
loop_
_entity.id
_entity.type
_entity.pdbx_description
1 polymer ?
#
loop_
_entity_poly.entity_id
_entity_poly.type
_entity_poly.pdbx_seq_one_letter_code
_entity_poly.pdbx_strand_id
1 'polypeptide(L)'
;MKPRPAPTFPAWPQFDDTEREALERALAQGQWWRMGGSEVASFEEEFAEYHGARHALAVTNGTHALELALQTMGVGPGDEVIVPAFTFISSSQAVQRLGAVSVPVDVDPGTYCIDVAAAAAAITPRTKVIMPVHMAGLLADMDGLEKLAADAGVALLQDAAHAHGARWRGRRVGELGSIAAFSFQNGKLMTAGEGGALVFPDEEMYERAFLRHSCGRPRTDRHYLHQVAGTNMRLNEFSAAVLRAQLARLDGQITVREERWPVLSALLAGIPGVQPQADDDRTDRNPHYMAMFRLPGWSEERRNALVDRLVEAGLPAFAAFRAIYRTDAFWEANAPEGTVDEVAARCPNAEAISADCVWLHHRTLLGSVPALTDAAAIVAELVRAG
;
A
#
# COMPACT_ATOMS: atom_id res chain seq x y z
N MET A 1 31.02 25.07 10.76
CA MET A 1 30.05 25.51 9.75
C MET A 1 28.80 26.00 10.45
N LYS A 2 28.13 27.06 9.96
CA LYS A 2 26.77 27.38 10.49
C LYS A 2 25.86 26.21 10.19
N PRO A 3 25.00 25.80 11.15
CA PRO A 3 24.03 24.73 10.89
C PRO A 3 23.16 25.13 9.69
N ARG A 4 22.99 24.19 8.73
CA ARG A 4 22.11 24.39 7.59
C ARG A 4 20.67 24.49 8.12
N PRO A 5 19.85 25.45 7.66
CA PRO A 5 18.45 25.47 8.04
C PRO A 5 17.76 24.19 7.57
N ALA A 6 16.87 23.65 8.41
CA ALA A 6 16.10 22.48 8.05
C ALA A 6 15.25 22.76 6.78
N PRO A 7 15.20 21.83 5.81
CA PRO A 7 14.37 22.02 4.63
C PRO A 7 12.89 22.03 5.02
N THR A 8 12.09 22.86 4.35
CA THR A 8 10.66 22.98 4.63
C THR A 8 9.88 22.21 3.60
N PHE A 9 9.03 21.30 4.09
CA PHE A 9 8.10 20.52 3.28
C PHE A 9 6.65 20.85 3.66
N PRO A 10 5.68 20.72 2.72
CA PRO A 10 4.28 20.92 3.05
C PRO A 10 3.84 20.03 4.22
N ALA A 11 2.89 20.52 5.01
CA ALA A 11 2.23 19.69 6.02
C ALA A 11 1.46 18.55 5.35
N TRP A 12 1.23 17.48 6.09
CA TRP A 12 0.40 16.38 5.66
C TRP A 12 -0.55 15.98 6.79
N PRO A 13 -1.84 15.71 6.53
CA PRO A 13 -2.52 15.85 5.23
C PRO A 13 -2.61 17.31 4.75
N GLN A 14 -2.75 17.49 3.43
CA GLN A 14 -3.16 18.76 2.86
C GLN A 14 -4.68 18.82 2.81
N PHE A 15 -5.26 19.88 3.34
CA PHE A 15 -6.71 20.14 3.35
C PHE A 15 -6.98 21.65 3.25
N ASP A 16 -8.19 21.99 2.82
CA ASP A 16 -8.66 23.35 2.73
C ASP A 16 -10.18 23.44 3.03
N ASP A 17 -10.85 24.46 2.54
CA ASP A 17 -12.28 24.63 2.73
C ASP A 17 -13.11 23.54 2.04
N THR A 18 -12.54 22.83 1.04
CA THR A 18 -13.26 21.75 0.33
C THR A 18 -13.61 20.60 1.28
N GLU A 19 -12.67 20.17 2.13
CA GLU A 19 -12.92 19.13 3.15
C GLU A 19 -13.88 19.64 4.23
N ARG A 20 -13.75 20.91 4.64
CA ARG A 20 -14.64 21.51 5.64
C ARG A 20 -16.09 21.52 5.14
N GLU A 21 -16.33 22.06 3.95
CA GLU A 21 -17.65 22.10 3.33
C GLU A 21 -18.23 20.71 3.10
N ALA A 22 -17.40 19.73 2.71
CA ALA A 22 -17.81 18.34 2.56
C ALA A 22 -18.31 17.75 3.89
N LEU A 23 -17.58 17.99 4.99
CA LEU A 23 -18.00 17.56 6.32
C LEU A 23 -19.28 18.24 6.79
N GLU A 24 -19.44 19.55 6.55
CA GLU A 24 -20.64 20.29 6.89
C GLU A 24 -21.87 19.76 6.11
N ARG A 25 -21.71 19.44 4.82
CA ARG A 25 -22.77 18.79 4.02
C ARG A 25 -23.17 17.44 4.59
N ALA A 26 -22.18 16.57 4.89
CA ALA A 26 -22.43 15.26 5.47
C ALA A 26 -23.14 15.35 6.84
N LEU A 27 -22.72 16.32 7.69
CA LEU A 27 -23.36 16.59 8.97
C LEU A 27 -24.82 17.04 8.80
N ALA A 28 -25.08 17.95 7.87
CA ALA A 28 -26.41 18.54 7.62
C ALA A 28 -27.40 17.51 7.05
N GLN A 29 -26.93 16.48 6.33
CA GLN A 29 -27.79 15.42 5.81
C GLN A 29 -28.50 14.59 6.92
N GLY A 30 -27.91 14.51 8.12
CA GLY A 30 -28.46 13.75 9.25
C GLY A 30 -28.47 12.22 9.05
N GLN A 31 -27.87 11.72 7.95
CA GLN A 31 -27.72 10.30 7.63
C GLN A 31 -26.21 10.02 7.53
N TRP A 32 -25.63 9.48 8.61
CA TRP A 32 -24.17 9.41 8.75
C TRP A 32 -23.58 8.02 8.51
N TRP A 33 -24.39 7.09 8.10
CA TRP A 33 -24.01 5.73 7.79
C TRP A 33 -24.30 5.37 6.33
N ARG A 34 -23.50 4.47 5.77
CA ARG A 34 -23.50 4.10 4.36
C ARG A 34 -24.88 3.78 3.75
N MET A 35 -25.78 3.15 4.54
CA MET A 35 -27.09 2.69 4.01
C MET A 35 -28.14 3.81 3.96
N GLY A 36 -27.87 4.99 4.45
CA GLY A 36 -28.82 6.11 4.48
C GLY A 36 -28.27 7.40 3.89
N GLY A 37 -26.95 7.57 3.84
CA GLY A 37 -26.27 8.73 3.26
C GLY A 37 -25.93 8.52 1.79
N SER A 38 -25.31 9.54 1.19
CA SER A 38 -24.89 9.55 -0.22
C SER A 38 -23.39 9.71 -0.45
N GLU A 39 -22.64 10.15 0.57
CA GLU A 39 -21.20 10.41 0.38
C GLU A 39 -20.39 9.13 0.13
N VAL A 40 -20.71 8.04 0.83
CA VAL A 40 -20.03 6.76 0.60
C VAL A 40 -20.34 6.21 -0.78
N ALA A 41 -21.61 6.25 -1.21
CA ALA A 41 -22.00 5.76 -2.54
C ALA A 41 -21.32 6.57 -3.65
N SER A 42 -21.34 7.91 -3.54
CA SER A 42 -20.67 8.79 -4.49
C SER A 42 -19.16 8.58 -4.51
N PHE A 43 -18.54 8.40 -3.35
CA PHE A 43 -17.10 8.08 -3.26
C PHE A 43 -16.77 6.76 -3.95
N GLU A 44 -17.58 5.72 -3.74
CA GLU A 44 -17.39 4.40 -4.37
C GLU A 44 -17.47 4.50 -5.90
N GLU A 45 -18.43 5.27 -6.45
CA GLU A 45 -18.56 5.52 -7.90
C GLU A 45 -17.34 6.28 -8.45
N GLU A 46 -16.99 7.40 -7.83
CA GLU A 46 -15.85 8.23 -8.23
C GLU A 46 -14.51 7.48 -8.14
N PHE A 47 -14.34 6.66 -7.09
CA PHE A 47 -13.12 5.88 -6.88
C PHE A 47 -13.00 4.71 -7.86
N ALA A 48 -14.12 4.03 -8.18
CA ALA A 48 -14.17 3.00 -9.23
C ALA A 48 -13.81 3.58 -10.59
N GLU A 49 -14.41 4.70 -10.98
CA GLU A 49 -14.12 5.40 -12.24
C GLU A 49 -12.64 5.81 -12.30
N TYR A 50 -12.13 6.40 -11.24
CA TYR A 50 -10.73 6.86 -11.16
C TYR A 50 -9.73 5.73 -11.36
N HIS A 51 -10.00 4.54 -10.84
CA HIS A 51 -9.14 3.37 -10.98
C HIS A 51 -9.49 2.45 -12.15
N GLY A 52 -10.47 2.81 -12.98
CA GLY A 52 -10.88 2.01 -14.14
C GLY A 52 -11.57 0.69 -13.78
N ALA A 53 -12.15 0.61 -12.59
CA ALA A 53 -12.86 -0.56 -12.12
C ALA A 53 -14.37 -0.43 -12.36
N ARG A 54 -15.06 -1.56 -12.37
CA ARG A 54 -16.52 -1.59 -12.49
C ARG A 54 -17.23 -1.17 -11.21
N HIS A 55 -16.67 -1.58 -10.07
CA HIS A 55 -17.23 -1.35 -8.75
C HIS A 55 -16.14 -1.05 -7.74
N ALA A 56 -16.46 -0.22 -6.76
CA ALA A 56 -15.66 -0.05 -5.55
C ALA A 56 -16.53 -0.26 -4.31
N LEU A 57 -15.90 -0.67 -3.22
CA LEU A 57 -16.54 -0.85 -1.92
C LEU A 57 -15.65 -0.23 -0.85
N ALA A 58 -16.16 0.81 -0.19
CA ALA A 58 -15.46 1.48 0.88
C ALA A 58 -15.60 0.72 2.21
N VAL A 59 -14.48 0.58 2.91
CA VAL A 59 -14.36 -0.16 4.17
C VAL A 59 -13.62 0.65 5.23
N THR A 60 -13.60 0.15 6.46
CA THR A 60 -13.07 0.87 7.62
C THR A 60 -11.56 1.12 7.60
N ASN A 61 -10.77 0.28 6.93
CA ASN A 61 -9.31 0.44 6.77
C ASN A 61 -8.75 -0.53 5.72
N GLY A 62 -7.47 -0.35 5.33
CA GLY A 62 -6.81 -1.20 4.34
C GLY A 62 -6.64 -2.65 4.78
N THR A 63 -6.42 -2.93 6.06
CA THR A 63 -6.30 -4.30 6.58
C THR A 63 -7.62 -5.05 6.40
N HIS A 64 -8.75 -4.43 6.77
CA HIS A 64 -10.07 -4.99 6.51
C HIS A 64 -10.39 -5.12 5.01
N ALA A 65 -9.83 -4.24 4.15
CA ALA A 65 -9.94 -4.41 2.70
C ALA A 65 -9.29 -5.74 2.26
N LEU A 66 -8.06 -6.01 2.70
CA LEU A 66 -7.37 -7.28 2.40
C LEU A 66 -8.11 -8.49 2.96
N GLU A 67 -8.54 -8.45 4.23
CA GLU A 67 -9.32 -9.53 4.85
C GLU A 67 -10.61 -9.82 4.06
N LEU A 68 -11.35 -8.79 3.69
CA LEU A 68 -12.60 -8.90 2.95
C LEU A 68 -12.37 -9.46 1.53
N ALA A 69 -11.32 -9.01 0.84
CA ALA A 69 -10.95 -9.54 -0.47
C ALA A 69 -10.66 -11.04 -0.40
N LEU A 70 -9.80 -11.46 0.53
CA LEU A 70 -9.44 -12.87 0.73
C LEU A 70 -10.68 -13.72 1.10
N GLN A 71 -11.56 -13.23 1.98
CA GLN A 71 -12.83 -13.89 2.30
C GLN A 71 -13.73 -14.02 1.06
N THR A 72 -13.76 -12.98 0.21
CA THR A 72 -14.56 -12.97 -1.01
C THR A 72 -14.04 -13.99 -2.03
N MET A 73 -12.72 -14.14 -2.10
CA MET A 73 -12.04 -15.15 -2.91
C MET A 73 -12.14 -16.56 -2.31
N GLY A 74 -12.75 -16.69 -1.11
CA GLY A 74 -12.98 -17.95 -0.43
C GLY A 74 -11.74 -18.54 0.23
N VAL A 75 -10.75 -17.71 0.61
CA VAL A 75 -9.59 -18.12 1.39
C VAL A 75 -10.01 -18.46 2.82
N GLY A 76 -9.47 -19.55 3.36
CA GLY A 76 -9.77 -20.04 4.70
C GLY A 76 -8.70 -21.01 5.22
N PRO A 77 -9.01 -21.72 6.33
CA PRO A 77 -8.05 -22.63 6.97
C PRO A 77 -7.51 -23.68 6.01
N GLY A 78 -6.18 -23.84 6.00
CA GLY A 78 -5.47 -24.81 5.14
C GLY A 78 -5.08 -24.25 3.76
N ASP A 79 -5.64 -23.13 3.32
CA ASP A 79 -5.21 -22.45 2.12
C ASP A 79 -3.90 -21.68 2.35
N GLU A 80 -3.13 -21.49 1.29
CA GLU A 80 -1.90 -20.71 1.28
C GLU A 80 -2.07 -19.45 0.43
N VAL A 81 -1.52 -18.34 0.93
CA VAL A 81 -1.43 -17.07 0.20
C VAL A 81 0.03 -16.65 0.12
N ILE A 82 0.54 -16.53 -1.10
CA ILE A 82 1.90 -16.04 -1.36
C ILE A 82 1.93 -14.52 -1.21
N VAL A 83 2.85 -14.01 -0.37
CA VAL A 83 3.04 -12.58 -0.08
C VAL A 83 4.51 -12.19 -0.21
N PRO A 84 4.88 -10.95 -0.57
CA PRO A 84 6.26 -10.51 -0.51
C PRO A 84 6.75 -10.49 0.94
N ALA A 85 7.97 -10.93 1.16
CA ALA A 85 8.60 -10.92 2.49
C ALA A 85 8.88 -9.51 3.01
N PHE A 86 9.11 -8.56 2.10
CA PHE A 86 9.29 -7.14 2.40
C PHE A 86 7.99 -6.37 2.16
N THR A 87 7.19 -6.22 3.20
CA THR A 87 5.93 -5.46 3.20
C THR A 87 5.54 -5.04 4.60
N PHE A 88 4.50 -4.20 4.71
CA PHE A 88 3.83 -3.96 5.99
C PHE A 88 3.12 -5.22 6.47
N ILE A 89 3.18 -5.50 7.76
CA ILE A 89 2.72 -6.76 8.36
C ILE A 89 1.24 -7.09 8.06
N SER A 90 0.39 -6.09 7.78
CA SER A 90 -1.04 -6.31 7.50
C SER A 90 -1.29 -7.20 6.28
N SER A 91 -0.40 -7.20 5.27
CA SER A 91 -0.52 -8.11 4.11
C SER A 91 -0.52 -9.57 4.56
N SER A 92 0.34 -9.93 5.51
CA SER A 92 0.39 -11.27 6.11
C SER A 92 -0.72 -11.50 7.12
N GLN A 93 -0.96 -10.55 8.03
CA GLN A 93 -1.96 -10.72 9.08
C GLN A 93 -3.37 -10.89 8.54
N ALA A 94 -3.73 -10.23 7.43
CA ALA A 94 -5.03 -10.42 6.78
C ALA A 94 -5.25 -11.89 6.34
N VAL A 95 -4.19 -12.58 5.91
CA VAL A 95 -4.22 -14.01 5.59
C VAL A 95 -4.39 -14.85 6.86
N GLN A 96 -3.56 -14.61 7.86
CA GLN A 96 -3.51 -15.39 9.10
C GLN A 96 -4.81 -15.28 9.91
N ARG A 97 -5.47 -14.12 9.89
CA ARG A 97 -6.77 -13.92 10.56
C ARG A 97 -7.90 -14.76 9.96
N LEU A 98 -7.75 -15.23 8.74
CA LEU A 98 -8.69 -16.17 8.11
C LEU A 98 -8.34 -17.65 8.39
N GLY A 99 -7.31 -17.93 9.17
CA GLY A 99 -6.81 -19.28 9.41
C GLY A 99 -6.00 -19.86 8.25
N ALA A 100 -5.71 -19.06 7.23
CA ALA A 100 -4.86 -19.43 6.11
C ALA A 100 -3.38 -19.21 6.44
N VAL A 101 -2.50 -19.82 5.66
CA VAL A 101 -1.04 -19.73 5.82
C VAL A 101 -0.50 -18.62 4.91
N SER A 102 0.18 -17.64 5.50
CA SER A 102 0.94 -16.64 4.77
C SER A 102 2.30 -17.20 4.37
N VAL A 103 2.57 -17.28 3.06
CA VAL A 103 3.82 -17.81 2.50
C VAL A 103 4.69 -16.68 2.00
N PRO A 104 5.70 -16.21 2.77
CA PRO A 104 6.58 -15.13 2.34
C PRO A 104 7.56 -15.60 1.28
N VAL A 105 7.73 -14.79 0.24
CA VAL A 105 8.68 -14.99 -0.85
C VAL A 105 9.57 -13.76 -1.03
N ASP A 106 10.72 -13.96 -1.67
CA ASP A 106 11.66 -12.87 -1.88
C ASP A 106 11.11 -11.78 -2.81
N VAL A 107 11.79 -10.66 -2.83
CA VAL A 107 11.45 -9.48 -3.63
C VAL A 107 12.57 -9.17 -4.62
N ASP A 108 12.24 -8.46 -5.69
CA ASP A 108 13.23 -7.90 -6.60
C ASP A 108 14.09 -6.83 -5.87
N PRO A 109 15.42 -6.90 -5.96
CA PRO A 109 16.31 -6.03 -5.21
C PRO A 109 16.30 -4.56 -5.65
N GLY A 110 15.78 -4.26 -6.84
CA GLY A 110 15.67 -2.91 -7.40
C GLY A 110 14.34 -2.26 -7.11
N THR A 111 13.23 -2.96 -7.41
CA THR A 111 11.87 -2.45 -7.27
C THR A 111 11.26 -2.66 -5.88
N TYR A 112 11.79 -3.62 -5.10
CA TYR A 112 11.29 -4.08 -3.79
C TYR A 112 9.89 -4.71 -3.85
N CYS A 113 9.36 -4.95 -5.05
CA CYS A 113 8.14 -5.69 -5.29
C CYS A 113 8.39 -7.20 -5.30
N ILE A 114 7.33 -8.00 -5.18
CA ILE A 114 7.43 -9.46 -5.20
C ILE A 114 8.20 -9.97 -6.42
N ASP A 115 9.14 -10.89 -6.22
CA ASP A 115 9.85 -11.58 -7.32
C ASP A 115 8.95 -12.68 -7.91
N VAL A 116 8.70 -12.61 -9.23
CA VAL A 116 7.80 -13.54 -9.93
C VAL A 116 8.35 -14.97 -9.92
N ALA A 117 9.68 -15.15 -10.01
CA ALA A 117 10.29 -16.47 -9.98
C ALA A 117 10.23 -17.08 -8.57
N ALA A 118 10.45 -16.28 -7.54
CA ALA A 118 10.27 -16.69 -6.15
C ALA A 118 8.82 -17.06 -5.85
N ALA A 119 7.85 -16.29 -6.36
CA ALA A 119 6.43 -16.61 -6.25
C ALA A 119 6.09 -17.92 -6.96
N ALA A 120 6.60 -18.14 -8.18
CA ALA A 120 6.40 -19.38 -8.92
C ALA A 120 6.94 -20.61 -8.18
N ALA A 121 8.14 -20.49 -7.58
CA ALA A 121 8.76 -21.57 -6.81
C ALA A 121 8.01 -21.94 -5.52
N ALA A 122 7.19 -21.01 -5.00
CA ALA A 122 6.43 -21.20 -3.76
C ALA A 122 5.01 -21.76 -3.98
N ILE A 123 4.57 -21.95 -5.23
CA ILE A 123 3.23 -22.48 -5.53
C ILE A 123 3.15 -23.96 -5.12
N THR A 124 2.11 -24.29 -4.35
CA THR A 124 1.73 -25.64 -3.94
C THR A 124 0.28 -25.94 -4.32
N PRO A 125 -0.21 -27.17 -4.17
CA PRO A 125 -1.64 -27.47 -4.35
C PRO A 125 -2.57 -26.73 -3.36
N ARG A 126 -2.05 -26.15 -2.29
CA ARG A 126 -2.80 -25.35 -1.31
C ARG A 126 -2.79 -23.85 -1.65
N THR A 127 -1.94 -23.42 -2.56
CA THR A 127 -1.86 -22.01 -2.96
C THR A 127 -3.16 -21.57 -3.64
N LYS A 128 -3.80 -20.57 -3.10
CA LYS A 128 -5.07 -20.04 -3.59
C LYS A 128 -4.94 -18.65 -4.18
N VAL A 129 -4.08 -17.82 -3.59
CA VAL A 129 -3.88 -16.42 -3.99
C VAL A 129 -2.40 -16.08 -3.99
N ILE A 130 -1.97 -15.30 -5.00
CA ILE A 130 -0.73 -14.53 -4.95
C ILE A 130 -1.12 -13.09 -4.68
N MET A 131 -0.52 -12.47 -3.64
CA MET A 131 -0.84 -11.10 -3.23
C MET A 131 0.38 -10.19 -3.39
N PRO A 132 0.62 -9.63 -4.61
CA PRO A 132 1.64 -8.61 -4.78
C PRO A 132 1.33 -7.36 -3.98
N VAL A 133 2.38 -6.71 -3.47
CA VAL A 133 2.32 -5.37 -2.89
C VAL A 133 3.02 -4.40 -3.83
N HIS A 134 2.36 -3.31 -4.17
CA HIS A 134 2.89 -2.25 -5.04
C HIS A 134 3.77 -1.30 -4.21
N MET A 135 5.02 -1.70 -3.97
CA MET A 135 5.89 -1.05 -3.01
C MET A 135 6.23 0.39 -3.39
N ALA A 136 5.96 1.32 -2.46
CA ALA A 136 6.16 2.77 -2.64
C ALA A 136 5.31 3.42 -3.76
N GLY A 137 4.35 2.70 -4.34
CA GLY A 137 3.55 3.13 -5.48
C GLY A 137 4.02 2.56 -6.81
N LEU A 138 5.22 1.98 -6.86
CA LEU A 138 5.70 1.23 -8.02
C LEU A 138 4.93 -0.08 -8.14
N LEU A 139 4.36 -0.35 -9.31
CA LEU A 139 3.60 -1.57 -9.52
C LEU A 139 4.55 -2.79 -9.64
N ALA A 140 4.16 -3.89 -9.03
CA ALA A 140 4.81 -5.18 -9.23
C ALA A 140 4.72 -5.60 -10.71
N ASP A 141 5.54 -6.56 -11.14
CA ASP A 141 5.49 -7.08 -12.52
C ASP A 141 4.14 -7.77 -12.80
N MET A 142 3.13 -6.96 -13.14
CA MET A 142 1.77 -7.46 -13.34
C MET A 142 1.66 -8.38 -14.55
N ASP A 143 2.45 -8.17 -15.60
CA ASP A 143 2.44 -9.06 -16.79
C ASP A 143 2.93 -10.46 -16.39
N GLY A 144 4.03 -10.53 -15.63
CA GLY A 144 4.57 -11.80 -15.13
C GLY A 144 3.63 -12.48 -14.12
N LEU A 145 3.02 -11.71 -13.23
CA LEU A 145 2.10 -12.23 -12.21
C LEU A 145 0.76 -12.68 -12.79
N GLU A 146 0.17 -11.93 -13.73
CA GLU A 146 -1.06 -12.32 -14.44
C GLU A 146 -0.84 -13.65 -15.19
N LYS A 147 0.32 -13.78 -15.90
CA LYS A 147 0.66 -15.02 -16.56
C LYS A 147 0.86 -16.17 -15.59
N LEU A 148 1.63 -15.97 -14.50
CA LEU A 148 1.88 -16.99 -13.50
C LEU A 148 0.58 -17.49 -12.86
N ALA A 149 -0.31 -16.56 -12.47
CA ALA A 149 -1.58 -16.88 -11.86
C ALA A 149 -2.47 -17.70 -12.80
N ALA A 150 -2.53 -17.32 -14.07
CA ALA A 150 -3.29 -18.07 -15.09
C ALA A 150 -2.73 -19.47 -15.33
N ASP A 151 -1.41 -19.61 -15.46
CA ASP A 151 -0.74 -20.89 -15.69
C ASP A 151 -0.92 -21.86 -14.50
N ALA A 152 -0.93 -21.34 -13.28
CA ALA A 152 -1.08 -22.12 -12.05
C ALA A 152 -2.53 -22.32 -11.60
N GLY A 153 -3.49 -21.61 -12.19
CA GLY A 153 -4.90 -21.65 -11.77
C GLY A 153 -5.15 -21.04 -10.38
N VAL A 154 -4.32 -20.07 -9.97
CA VAL A 154 -4.44 -19.33 -8.70
C VAL A 154 -4.95 -17.91 -8.96
N ALA A 155 -5.52 -17.28 -7.95
CA ALA A 155 -6.03 -15.93 -8.08
C ALA A 155 -4.96 -14.87 -7.74
N LEU A 156 -5.18 -13.62 -8.19
CA LEU A 156 -4.39 -12.45 -7.77
C LEU A 156 -5.22 -11.53 -6.87
N LEU A 157 -4.57 -10.97 -5.84
CA LEU A 157 -5.10 -9.88 -5.02
C LEU A 157 -4.02 -8.80 -4.93
N GLN A 158 -4.30 -7.61 -5.44
CA GLN A 158 -3.35 -6.50 -5.37
C GLN A 158 -3.45 -5.78 -4.00
N ASP A 159 -2.38 -5.78 -3.20
CA ASP A 159 -2.24 -4.81 -2.11
C ASP A 159 -1.77 -3.48 -2.72
N ALA A 160 -2.73 -2.63 -3.03
CA ALA A 160 -2.56 -1.34 -3.67
C ALA A 160 -2.55 -0.18 -2.65
N ALA A 161 -2.28 -0.47 -1.35
CA ALA A 161 -2.27 0.55 -0.30
C ALA A 161 -1.29 1.71 -0.53
N HIS A 162 -0.37 1.60 -1.48
CA HIS A 162 0.57 2.63 -1.89
C HIS A 162 0.35 3.12 -3.34
N ALA A 163 -0.59 2.54 -4.09
CA ALA A 163 -0.68 2.67 -5.55
C ALA A 163 -1.90 3.50 -6.02
N HIS A 164 -2.34 4.47 -5.21
CA HIS A 164 -3.45 5.37 -5.59
C HIS A 164 -3.11 6.13 -6.87
N GLY A 165 -3.85 5.86 -7.95
CA GLY A 165 -3.66 6.48 -9.26
C GLY A 165 -2.49 5.93 -10.08
N ALA A 166 -1.82 4.87 -9.65
CA ALA A 166 -0.77 4.20 -10.43
C ALA A 166 -1.31 3.58 -11.72
N ARG A 167 -0.42 3.43 -12.73
CA ARG A 167 -0.75 2.80 -14.02
C ARG A 167 0.38 1.88 -14.47
N TRP A 168 -0.02 0.77 -15.08
CA TRP A 168 0.87 -0.23 -15.68
C TRP A 168 0.60 -0.32 -17.19
N ARG A 169 1.52 0.10 -18.03
CA ARG A 169 1.36 0.12 -19.50
C ARG A 169 0.04 0.77 -19.93
N GLY A 170 -0.29 1.93 -19.34
CA GLY A 170 -1.53 2.66 -19.57
C GLY A 170 -2.75 2.11 -18.83
N ARG A 171 -2.73 0.88 -18.32
CA ARG A 171 -3.83 0.29 -17.54
C ARG A 171 -3.82 0.82 -16.10
N ARG A 172 -4.98 1.23 -15.61
CA ARG A 172 -5.16 1.62 -14.20
C ARG A 172 -5.20 0.37 -13.31
N VAL A 173 -4.97 0.52 -12.02
CA VAL A 173 -4.94 -0.61 -11.07
C VAL A 173 -6.19 -1.50 -11.15
N GLY A 174 -7.39 -0.92 -11.29
CA GLY A 174 -8.64 -1.68 -11.41
C GLY A 174 -8.84 -2.41 -12.76
N GLU A 175 -8.01 -2.10 -13.78
CA GLU A 175 -8.02 -2.75 -15.09
C GLU A 175 -7.05 -3.94 -15.16
N LEU A 176 -6.32 -4.23 -14.08
CA LEU A 176 -5.32 -5.30 -14.01
C LEU A 176 -5.91 -6.67 -13.59
N GLY A 177 -7.19 -6.91 -13.90
CA GLY A 177 -7.80 -8.24 -13.89
C GLY A 177 -8.04 -8.89 -12.52
N SER A 178 -7.78 -8.20 -11.40
CA SER A 178 -7.96 -8.74 -10.06
C SER A 178 -8.57 -7.72 -9.09
N ILE A 179 -8.97 -8.17 -7.91
CA ILE A 179 -9.36 -7.26 -6.81
C ILE A 179 -8.11 -6.48 -6.38
N ALA A 180 -8.28 -5.19 -6.13
CA ALA A 180 -7.23 -4.36 -5.51
C ALA A 180 -7.73 -3.71 -4.23
N ALA A 181 -6.89 -3.74 -3.19
CA ALA A 181 -7.18 -3.21 -1.86
C ALA A 181 -6.38 -1.93 -1.60
N PHE A 182 -7.05 -0.88 -1.13
CA PHE A 182 -6.48 0.44 -0.85
C PHE A 182 -6.63 0.81 0.62
N SER A 183 -5.75 1.69 1.10
CA SER A 183 -5.77 2.24 2.46
C SER A 183 -5.85 3.76 2.42
N PHE A 184 -6.64 4.34 3.32
CA PHE A 184 -6.77 5.79 3.51
C PHE A 184 -6.32 6.22 4.92
N GLN A 185 -5.40 5.43 5.51
CA GLN A 185 -4.76 5.78 6.77
C GLN A 185 -4.01 7.12 6.65
N ASN A 186 -3.86 7.86 7.72
CA ASN A 186 -3.37 9.25 7.75
C ASN A 186 -2.09 9.53 6.94
N GLY A 187 -1.19 8.56 6.82
CA GLY A 187 0.05 8.68 6.05
C GLY A 187 -0.07 8.37 4.55
N LYS A 188 -1.25 8.00 4.04
CA LYS A 188 -1.44 7.60 2.63
C LYS A 188 -1.58 8.80 1.71
N LEU A 189 -1.46 8.56 0.39
CA LEU A 189 -1.50 9.58 -0.68
C LEU A 189 -2.80 10.37 -0.75
N MET A 190 -3.89 9.78 -0.29
CA MET A 190 -5.17 10.41 0.05
C MET A 190 -5.66 9.78 1.35
N THR A 191 -6.30 10.57 2.21
CA THR A 191 -6.61 10.10 3.57
C THR A 191 -7.89 10.69 4.14
N ALA A 192 -8.54 9.92 5.02
CA ALA A 192 -9.58 10.39 5.94
C ALA A 192 -9.22 10.09 7.41
N GLY A 193 -7.90 9.98 7.72
CA GLY A 193 -7.41 9.52 9.02
C GLY A 193 -7.37 8.00 9.09
N GLU A 194 -8.50 7.36 8.91
CA GLU A 194 -8.66 5.92 8.70
C GLU A 194 -9.66 5.68 7.56
N GLY A 195 -9.52 4.55 6.88
CA GLY A 195 -10.37 4.13 5.78
C GLY A 195 -9.65 3.13 4.87
N GLY A 196 -10.42 2.50 4.00
CA GLY A 196 -9.95 1.63 2.94
C GLY A 196 -10.99 1.48 1.85
N ALA A 197 -10.59 0.91 0.74
CA ALA A 197 -11.52 0.51 -0.32
C ALA A 197 -11.01 -0.72 -1.05
N LEU A 198 -11.94 -1.41 -1.68
CA LEU A 198 -11.68 -2.44 -2.68
C LEU A 198 -12.19 -1.96 -4.03
N VAL A 199 -11.49 -2.30 -5.10
CA VAL A 199 -12.03 -2.21 -6.46
C VAL A 199 -12.15 -3.62 -7.05
N PHE A 200 -13.20 -3.86 -7.85
CA PHE A 200 -13.56 -5.18 -8.33
C PHE A 200 -13.65 -5.19 -9.87
N PRO A 201 -13.19 -6.29 -10.50
CA PRO A 201 -13.30 -6.46 -11.94
C PRO A 201 -14.74 -6.76 -12.40
N ASP A 202 -15.56 -7.35 -11.52
CA ASP A 202 -16.92 -7.80 -11.83
C ASP A 202 -17.92 -7.61 -10.68
N GLU A 203 -19.21 -7.71 -11.02
CA GLU A 203 -20.30 -7.51 -10.08
C GLU A 203 -20.46 -8.69 -9.10
N GLU A 204 -20.14 -9.91 -9.51
CA GLU A 204 -20.29 -11.09 -8.64
C GLU A 204 -19.38 -10.98 -7.41
N MET A 205 -18.10 -10.66 -7.63
CA MET A 205 -17.14 -10.45 -6.54
C MET A 205 -17.54 -9.27 -5.65
N TYR A 206 -18.04 -8.19 -6.25
CA TYR A 206 -18.51 -7.04 -5.50
C TYR A 206 -19.71 -7.39 -4.59
N GLU A 207 -20.73 -8.07 -5.10
CA GLU A 207 -21.90 -8.47 -4.29
C GLU A 207 -21.53 -9.45 -3.17
N ARG A 208 -20.64 -10.39 -3.44
CA ARG A 208 -20.12 -11.31 -2.42
C ARG A 208 -19.37 -10.57 -1.31
N ALA A 209 -18.57 -9.55 -1.66
CA ALA A 209 -17.87 -8.70 -0.70
C ALA A 209 -18.88 -7.83 0.07
N PHE A 210 -19.85 -7.23 -0.62
CA PHE A 210 -20.86 -6.39 0.00
C PHE A 210 -21.62 -7.11 1.12
N LEU A 211 -22.08 -8.34 0.88
CA LEU A 211 -22.75 -9.14 1.89
C LEU A 211 -21.89 -9.31 3.15
N ARG A 212 -20.61 -9.69 2.97
CA ARG A 212 -19.68 -9.92 4.09
C ARG A 212 -19.37 -8.66 4.88
N HIS A 213 -19.15 -7.54 4.20
CA HIS A 213 -18.83 -6.27 4.85
C HIS A 213 -20.03 -5.66 5.58
N SER A 214 -21.26 -6.07 5.25
CA SER A 214 -22.51 -5.54 5.80
C SER A 214 -23.24 -6.54 6.70
N CYS A 215 -22.53 -7.32 7.50
CA CYS A 215 -23.08 -8.32 8.42
C CYS A 215 -23.95 -9.38 7.72
N GLY A 216 -23.68 -9.71 6.47
CA GLY A 216 -24.43 -10.68 5.69
C GLY A 216 -25.75 -10.16 5.11
N ARG A 217 -26.01 -8.85 5.17
CA ARG A 217 -27.28 -8.24 4.71
C ARG A 217 -27.17 -7.72 3.28
N PRO A 218 -28.13 -8.08 2.39
CA PRO A 218 -28.26 -7.46 1.07
C PRO A 218 -28.56 -5.95 1.15
N ARG A 219 -28.20 -5.20 0.09
CA ARG A 219 -28.42 -3.73 0.04
C ARG A 219 -29.86 -3.30 0.24
N THR A 220 -30.80 -4.07 -0.29
CA THR A 220 -32.25 -3.77 -0.27
C THR A 220 -32.99 -4.43 0.88
N ASP A 221 -32.25 -5.12 1.81
CA ASP A 221 -32.91 -5.86 2.88
C ASP A 221 -33.55 -4.93 3.93
N ARG A 222 -34.84 -5.15 4.15
CA ARG A 222 -35.66 -4.50 5.20
C ARG A 222 -36.14 -5.49 6.28
N HIS A 223 -35.73 -6.76 6.19
CA HIS A 223 -36.25 -7.85 7.04
C HIS A 223 -35.16 -8.52 7.89
N TYR A 224 -33.95 -7.95 7.94
CA TYR A 224 -32.79 -8.50 8.67
C TYR A 224 -32.43 -9.93 8.22
N LEU A 225 -32.44 -10.15 6.89
CA LEU A 225 -32.03 -11.41 6.27
C LEU A 225 -30.51 -11.50 6.18
N HIS A 226 -29.89 -12.13 7.15
CA HIS A 226 -28.45 -12.38 7.15
C HIS A 226 -28.16 -13.66 6.35
N GLN A 227 -27.66 -13.51 5.11
CA GLN A 227 -27.48 -14.62 4.16
C GLN A 227 -26.14 -15.34 4.31
N VAL A 228 -25.12 -14.65 4.81
CA VAL A 228 -23.76 -15.17 5.00
C VAL A 228 -23.19 -14.70 6.33
N ALA A 229 -22.19 -15.41 6.83
CA ALA A 229 -21.37 -14.90 7.92
C ALA A 229 -20.58 -13.68 7.44
N GLY A 230 -20.67 -12.59 8.18
CA GLY A 230 -20.02 -11.32 7.85
C GLY A 230 -19.84 -10.47 9.10
N THR A 231 -19.24 -9.30 8.93
CA THR A 231 -19.04 -8.34 10.00
C THR A 231 -19.32 -6.91 9.52
N ASN A 232 -19.26 -5.94 10.41
CA ASN A 232 -19.41 -4.54 10.06
C ASN A 232 -18.06 -3.92 9.69
N MET A 233 -17.79 -3.81 8.39
CA MET A 233 -16.60 -3.13 7.84
C MET A 233 -16.96 -1.82 7.10
N ARG A 234 -18.18 -1.31 7.28
CA ARG A 234 -18.67 -0.15 6.51
C ARG A 234 -17.94 1.13 6.87
N LEU A 235 -17.53 1.90 5.85
CA LEU A 235 -17.08 3.26 6.02
C LEU A 235 -18.27 4.17 6.40
N ASN A 236 -18.03 5.23 7.13
CA ASN A 236 -19.03 6.25 7.48
C ASN A 236 -19.04 7.40 6.45
N GLU A 237 -20.11 8.19 6.46
CA GLU A 237 -20.32 9.30 5.52
C GLU A 237 -19.30 10.44 5.68
N PHE A 238 -18.83 10.73 6.91
CA PHE A 238 -17.87 11.79 7.15
C PHE A 238 -16.51 11.48 6.51
N SER A 239 -16.03 10.25 6.68
CA SER A 239 -14.79 9.81 6.05
C SER A 239 -14.89 9.82 4.53
N ALA A 240 -16.02 9.40 3.97
CA ALA A 240 -16.26 9.41 2.53
C ALA A 240 -16.29 10.84 1.97
N ALA A 241 -16.93 11.77 2.66
CA ALA A 241 -16.96 13.19 2.27
C ALA A 241 -15.54 13.79 2.17
N VAL A 242 -14.68 13.49 3.16
CA VAL A 242 -13.27 13.89 3.13
C VAL A 242 -12.54 13.23 1.96
N LEU A 243 -12.74 11.91 1.73
CA LEU A 243 -12.06 11.16 0.66
C LEU A 243 -12.41 11.68 -0.73
N ARG A 244 -13.64 12.13 -0.98
CA ARG A 244 -14.04 12.75 -2.24
C ARG A 244 -13.25 14.03 -2.52
N ALA A 245 -13.09 14.91 -1.51
CA ALA A 245 -12.27 16.10 -1.61
C ALA A 245 -10.78 15.76 -1.85
N GLN A 246 -10.25 14.74 -1.15
CA GLN A 246 -8.88 14.27 -1.34
C GLN A 246 -8.66 13.65 -2.73
N LEU A 247 -9.63 12.89 -3.26
CA LEU A 247 -9.57 12.30 -4.60
C LEU A 247 -9.47 13.38 -5.68
N ALA A 248 -10.23 14.45 -5.56
CA ALA A 248 -10.22 15.56 -6.52
C ALA A 248 -8.86 16.25 -6.67
N ARG A 249 -8.01 16.25 -5.63
CA ARG A 249 -6.68 16.86 -5.65
C ARG A 249 -5.54 15.88 -5.95
N LEU A 250 -5.82 14.57 -5.95
CA LEU A 250 -4.80 13.51 -6.01
C LEU A 250 -3.94 13.59 -7.27
N ASP A 251 -4.54 13.79 -8.45
CA ASP A 251 -3.82 13.87 -9.73
C ASP A 251 -2.79 15.00 -9.75
N GLY A 252 -3.15 16.18 -9.29
CA GLY A 252 -2.22 17.31 -9.21
C GLY A 252 -1.04 17.02 -8.27
N GLN A 253 -1.30 16.34 -7.17
CA GLN A 253 -0.24 15.94 -6.23
C GLN A 253 0.65 14.82 -6.79
N ILE A 254 0.10 13.87 -7.56
CA ILE A 254 0.89 12.82 -8.24
C ILE A 254 1.81 13.48 -9.26
N THR A 255 1.30 14.36 -10.11
CA THR A 255 2.11 15.07 -11.12
C THR A 255 3.32 15.76 -10.49
N VAL A 256 3.11 16.47 -9.38
CA VAL A 256 4.24 17.11 -8.66
C VAL A 256 5.25 16.07 -8.18
N ARG A 257 4.82 14.93 -7.65
CA ARG A 257 5.74 13.88 -7.16
C ARG A 257 6.52 13.25 -8.31
N GLU A 258 5.87 12.98 -9.44
CA GLU A 258 6.52 12.45 -10.65
C GLU A 258 7.57 13.42 -11.22
N GLU A 259 7.32 14.73 -11.18
CA GLU A 259 8.32 15.73 -11.55
C GLU A 259 9.50 15.80 -10.57
N ARG A 260 9.26 15.53 -9.30
CA ARG A 260 10.25 15.70 -8.21
C ARG A 260 11.09 14.47 -7.93
N TRP A 261 10.53 13.28 -8.15
CA TRP A 261 11.25 12.03 -7.90
C TRP A 261 12.53 11.90 -8.72
N PRO A 262 12.56 12.13 -10.04
CA PRO A 262 13.82 12.06 -10.80
C PRO A 262 14.90 13.03 -10.28
N VAL A 263 14.49 14.21 -9.81
CA VAL A 263 15.42 15.18 -9.22
C VAL A 263 16.03 14.63 -7.94
N LEU A 264 15.19 14.16 -7.00
CA LEU A 264 15.67 13.63 -5.72
C LEU A 264 16.47 12.34 -5.93
N SER A 265 16.00 11.44 -6.77
CA SER A 265 16.66 10.17 -7.09
C SER A 265 18.05 10.39 -7.65
N ALA A 266 18.21 11.31 -8.62
CA ALA A 266 19.52 11.65 -9.17
C ALA A 266 20.48 12.26 -8.13
N LEU A 267 19.97 13.13 -7.25
CA LEU A 267 20.75 13.71 -6.15
C LEU A 267 21.21 12.63 -5.16
N LEU A 268 20.33 11.70 -4.80
CA LEU A 268 20.66 10.58 -3.89
C LEU A 268 21.63 9.60 -4.55
N ALA A 269 21.46 9.25 -5.83
CA ALA A 269 22.37 8.39 -6.57
C ALA A 269 23.79 8.98 -6.71
N GLY A 270 23.91 10.31 -6.65
CA GLY A 270 25.21 11.00 -6.62
C GLY A 270 25.96 10.87 -5.28
N ILE A 271 25.34 10.29 -4.24
CA ILE A 271 25.98 10.10 -2.93
C ILE A 271 26.63 8.71 -2.91
N PRO A 272 27.98 8.61 -2.71
CA PRO A 272 28.62 7.30 -2.62
C PRO A 272 27.99 6.39 -1.57
N GLY A 273 27.63 5.18 -1.98
CA GLY A 273 27.02 4.18 -1.11
C GLY A 273 25.50 4.33 -0.91
N VAL A 274 24.84 5.28 -1.59
CA VAL A 274 23.39 5.43 -1.60
C VAL A 274 22.82 4.94 -2.92
N GLN A 275 21.79 4.10 -2.85
CA GLN A 275 21.11 3.53 -4.00
C GLN A 275 19.60 3.78 -3.90
N PRO A 276 19.03 4.69 -4.68
CA PRO A 276 17.57 4.87 -4.75
C PRO A 276 16.84 3.60 -5.24
N GLN A 277 15.57 3.46 -4.87
CA GLN A 277 14.70 2.45 -5.48
C GLN A 277 14.71 2.63 -7.00
N ALA A 278 14.81 1.52 -7.72
CA ALA A 278 14.77 1.54 -9.18
C ALA A 278 13.35 1.86 -9.67
N ASP A 279 13.28 2.62 -10.76
CA ASP A 279 12.05 2.78 -11.51
C ASP A 279 11.83 1.59 -12.45
N ASP A 280 10.57 1.35 -12.83
CA ASP A 280 10.19 0.41 -13.87
C ASP A 280 9.34 1.17 -14.89
N ASP A 281 9.80 1.27 -16.12
CA ASP A 281 9.16 2.04 -17.19
C ASP A 281 7.79 1.47 -17.62
N ARG A 282 7.47 0.24 -17.19
CA ARG A 282 6.15 -0.36 -17.36
C ARG A 282 5.13 0.26 -16.40
N THR A 283 5.57 0.82 -15.25
CA THR A 283 4.75 1.70 -14.41
C THR A 283 4.82 3.12 -14.97
N ASP A 284 3.99 3.41 -15.95
CA ASP A 284 3.97 4.70 -16.66
C ASP A 284 3.32 5.85 -15.87
N ARG A 285 2.78 5.55 -14.68
CA ARG A 285 2.39 6.51 -13.66
C ARG A 285 2.68 5.95 -12.28
N ASN A 286 3.64 6.57 -11.57
CA ASN A 286 4.03 6.18 -10.21
C ASN A 286 3.68 7.31 -9.23
N PRO A 287 2.77 7.10 -8.27
CA PRO A 287 2.40 8.12 -7.29
C PRO A 287 3.47 8.42 -6.24
N HIS A 288 4.56 7.64 -6.19
CA HIS A 288 5.70 7.80 -5.28
C HIS A 288 5.28 8.01 -3.82
N TYR A 289 4.60 7.00 -3.26
CA TYR A 289 4.15 7.01 -1.85
C TYR A 289 5.31 7.07 -0.85
N MET A 290 6.47 6.56 -1.20
CA MET A 290 7.70 6.65 -0.42
C MET A 290 8.86 7.02 -1.33
N ALA A 291 9.72 7.94 -0.92
CA ALA A 291 11.01 8.14 -1.57
C ALA A 291 12.04 7.23 -0.89
N MET A 292 12.25 6.03 -1.47
CA MET A 292 13.06 4.97 -0.87
C MET A 292 14.49 4.96 -1.42
N PHE A 293 15.46 4.68 -0.54
CA PHE A 293 16.85 4.43 -0.92
C PHE A 293 17.53 3.47 0.05
N ARG A 294 18.51 2.75 -0.46
CA ARG A 294 19.32 1.79 0.30
C ARG A 294 20.73 2.31 0.56
N LEU A 295 21.34 1.73 1.57
CA LEU A 295 22.74 1.88 1.96
C LEU A 295 23.38 0.48 1.98
N PRO A 296 23.63 -0.14 0.79
CA PRO A 296 24.03 -1.52 0.70
C PRO A 296 25.18 -1.89 1.64
N GLY A 297 24.97 -2.96 2.41
CA GLY A 297 25.93 -3.47 3.38
C GLY A 297 25.87 -2.80 4.76
N TRP A 298 24.94 -1.88 4.99
CA TRP A 298 24.72 -1.35 6.34
C TRP A 298 23.91 -2.33 7.18
N SER A 299 24.21 -2.38 8.48
CA SER A 299 23.37 -3.09 9.45
C SER A 299 22.11 -2.29 9.78
N GLU A 300 21.07 -2.99 10.28
CA GLU A 300 19.83 -2.36 10.77
C GLU A 300 20.12 -1.30 11.83
N GLU A 301 21.05 -1.57 12.76
CA GLU A 301 21.44 -0.63 13.82
C GLU A 301 22.04 0.66 13.24
N ARG A 302 22.98 0.54 12.29
CA ARG A 302 23.62 1.69 11.65
C ARG A 302 22.60 2.51 10.83
N ARG A 303 21.71 1.83 10.10
CA ARG A 303 20.63 2.47 9.37
C ARG A 303 19.67 3.20 10.31
N ASN A 304 19.28 2.61 11.45
CA ASN A 304 18.40 3.24 12.43
C ASN A 304 19.03 4.50 13.02
N ALA A 305 20.32 4.45 13.38
CA ALA A 305 21.05 5.62 13.85
C ALA A 305 21.08 6.76 12.79
N LEU A 306 21.19 6.42 11.50
CA LEU A 306 21.06 7.43 10.44
C LEU A 306 19.65 8.03 10.40
N VAL A 307 18.61 7.20 10.49
CA VAL A 307 17.20 7.67 10.48
C VAL A 307 16.97 8.68 11.62
N ASP A 308 17.43 8.37 12.83
CA ASP A 308 17.30 9.29 13.97
C ASP A 308 17.96 10.64 13.69
N ARG A 309 19.18 10.63 13.14
CA ARG A 309 19.91 11.86 12.76
C ARG A 309 19.23 12.63 11.62
N LEU A 310 18.63 11.93 10.65
CA LEU A 310 17.85 12.56 9.57
C LEU A 310 16.60 13.27 10.14
N VAL A 311 15.92 12.65 11.09
CA VAL A 311 14.76 13.24 11.78
C VAL A 311 15.18 14.46 12.60
N GLU A 312 16.30 14.38 13.36
CA GLU A 312 16.87 15.52 14.10
C GLU A 312 17.24 16.68 13.16
N ALA A 313 17.68 16.37 11.94
CA ALA A 313 17.98 17.37 10.90
C ALA A 313 16.72 17.92 10.19
N GLY A 314 15.50 17.49 10.59
CA GLY A 314 14.22 17.97 10.07
C GLY A 314 13.71 17.24 8.83
N LEU A 315 14.28 16.09 8.47
CA LEU A 315 13.77 15.25 7.39
C LEU A 315 12.70 14.31 7.90
N PRO A 316 11.57 14.12 7.18
CA PRO A 316 10.55 13.12 7.54
C PRO A 316 11.00 11.72 7.11
N ALA A 317 12.05 11.22 7.74
CA ALA A 317 12.69 9.95 7.44
C ALA A 317 12.19 8.82 8.34
N PHE A 318 12.19 7.61 7.81
CA PHE A 318 11.79 6.40 8.51
C PHE A 318 12.68 5.23 8.10
N ALA A 319 12.83 4.27 8.99
CA ALA A 319 13.35 2.96 8.69
C ALA A 319 12.40 2.21 7.76
N ALA A 320 12.93 1.39 6.86
CA ALA A 320 12.12 0.49 6.06
C ALA A 320 11.46 -0.61 6.92
N PHE A 321 10.47 -1.30 6.34
CA PHE A 321 9.82 -2.44 6.98
C PHE A 321 10.85 -3.52 7.30
N ARG A 322 10.64 -4.24 8.41
CA ARG A 322 11.31 -5.51 8.62
C ARG A 322 10.70 -6.56 7.70
N ALA A 323 11.50 -7.53 7.26
CA ALA A 323 10.95 -8.72 6.66
C ALA A 323 9.90 -9.32 7.60
N ILE A 324 8.70 -9.62 7.09
CA ILE A 324 7.54 -9.95 7.95
C ILE A 324 7.82 -11.12 8.89
N TYR A 325 8.58 -12.12 8.45
CA TYR A 325 8.97 -13.29 9.25
C TYR A 325 10.03 -12.97 10.34
N ARG A 326 10.60 -11.76 10.36
CA ARG A 326 11.48 -11.28 11.46
C ARG A 326 10.69 -10.63 12.60
N THR A 327 9.35 -10.65 12.52
CA THR A 327 8.47 -10.12 13.56
C THR A 327 7.79 -11.25 14.32
N ASP A 328 7.70 -11.13 15.65
CA ASP A 328 7.02 -12.12 16.49
C ASP A 328 5.57 -12.32 16.08
N ALA A 329 4.91 -11.23 15.68
CA ALA A 329 3.51 -11.24 15.25
C ALA A 329 3.24 -12.15 14.03
N PHE A 330 4.24 -12.38 13.17
CA PHE A 330 4.11 -13.30 12.04
C PHE A 330 4.00 -14.76 12.50
N TRP A 331 4.72 -15.14 13.56
CA TRP A 331 4.78 -16.52 14.07
C TRP A 331 3.69 -16.83 15.09
N GLU A 332 2.95 -15.83 15.54
CA GLU A 332 1.89 -16.00 16.53
C GLU A 332 0.72 -16.84 16.02
N ALA A 333 0.42 -16.80 14.71
CA ALA A 333 -0.70 -17.53 14.13
C ALA A 333 -0.42 -17.97 12.68
N ASN A 334 -0.74 -19.26 12.37
CA ASN A 334 -0.77 -19.83 11.01
C ASN A 334 0.43 -19.43 10.13
N ALA A 335 1.64 -19.51 10.71
CA ALA A 335 2.89 -19.35 9.97
C ALA A 335 3.15 -20.57 9.08
N PRO A 336 3.95 -20.43 8.00
CA PRO A 336 4.37 -21.57 7.19
C PRO A 336 5.23 -22.53 8.02
N GLU A 337 5.33 -23.77 7.56
CA GLU A 337 6.29 -24.73 8.13
C GLU A 337 7.72 -24.21 8.00
N GLY A 338 8.55 -24.51 9.01
CA GLY A 338 9.96 -24.14 9.04
C GLY A 338 10.30 -23.09 10.11
N THR A 339 11.53 -22.64 10.05
CA THR A 339 12.11 -21.67 10.99
C THR A 339 12.32 -20.30 10.33
N VAL A 340 12.53 -19.28 11.16
CA VAL A 340 12.92 -17.93 10.70
C VAL A 340 14.10 -17.98 9.74
N ASP A 341 15.14 -18.78 10.07
CA ASP A 341 16.37 -18.84 9.27
C ASP A 341 16.18 -19.56 7.94
N GLU A 342 15.32 -20.59 7.88
CA GLU A 342 14.96 -21.27 6.63
C GLU A 342 14.16 -20.35 5.70
N VAL A 343 13.27 -19.51 6.24
CA VAL A 343 12.55 -18.49 5.44
C VAL A 343 13.52 -17.40 4.97
N ALA A 344 14.37 -16.90 5.86
CA ALA A 344 15.39 -15.90 5.54
C ALA A 344 16.34 -16.34 4.43
N ALA A 345 16.77 -17.61 4.45
CA ALA A 345 17.63 -18.17 3.41
C ALA A 345 16.99 -18.16 2.01
N ARG A 346 15.65 -18.15 1.93
CA ARG A 346 14.89 -18.04 0.67
C ARG A 346 14.58 -16.60 0.27
N CYS A 347 14.82 -15.63 1.15
CA CYS A 347 14.45 -14.23 0.95
C CYS A 347 15.65 -13.27 1.15
N PRO A 348 16.81 -13.51 0.50
CA PRO A 348 18.04 -12.74 0.73
C PRO A 348 17.90 -11.26 0.37
N ASN A 349 17.10 -10.92 -0.64
CA ASN A 349 16.86 -9.52 -1.01
C ASN A 349 16.00 -8.79 0.03
N ALA A 350 14.93 -9.45 0.53
CA ALA A 350 14.10 -8.89 1.58
C ALA A 350 14.91 -8.65 2.87
N GLU A 351 15.82 -9.57 3.25
CA GLU A 351 16.74 -9.38 4.36
C GLU A 351 17.63 -8.14 4.18
N ALA A 352 18.28 -8.04 3.02
CA ALA A 352 19.18 -6.92 2.74
C ALA A 352 18.43 -5.58 2.75
N ILE A 353 17.26 -5.49 2.07
CA ILE A 353 16.45 -4.27 2.02
C ILE A 353 15.94 -3.89 3.42
N SER A 354 15.51 -4.88 4.20
CA SER A 354 15.05 -4.66 5.58
C SER A 354 16.13 -4.09 6.48
N ALA A 355 17.39 -4.50 6.28
CA ALA A 355 18.51 -4.02 7.08
C ALA A 355 18.96 -2.60 6.69
N ASP A 356 19.02 -2.27 5.41
CA ASP A 356 19.75 -1.12 4.91
C ASP A 356 18.91 -0.04 4.23
N CYS A 357 17.58 -0.21 4.09
CA CYS A 357 16.73 0.74 3.40
C CYS A 357 16.16 1.81 4.35
N VAL A 358 16.09 3.03 3.83
CA VAL A 358 15.48 4.22 4.43
C VAL A 358 14.43 4.75 3.48
N TRP A 359 13.35 5.34 3.99
CA TRP A 359 12.41 6.07 3.16
C TRP A 359 12.08 7.45 3.74
N LEU A 360 11.86 8.40 2.84
CA LEU A 360 11.34 9.71 3.15
C LEU A 360 9.85 9.75 2.82
N HIS A 361 9.07 10.38 3.69
CA HIS A 361 7.62 10.54 3.50
C HIS A 361 7.33 11.26 2.17
N HIS A 362 6.29 10.84 1.44
CA HIS A 362 5.93 11.39 0.13
C HIS A 362 5.72 12.91 0.10
N ARG A 363 5.41 13.54 1.24
CA ARG A 363 5.35 15.02 1.34
C ARG A 363 6.67 15.70 1.01
N THR A 364 7.79 14.99 1.12
CA THR A 364 9.11 15.47 0.67
C THR A 364 9.08 15.83 -0.80
N LEU A 365 8.45 14.98 -1.62
CA LEU A 365 8.30 15.20 -3.07
C LEU A 365 7.29 16.30 -3.42
N LEU A 366 6.51 16.81 -2.47
CA LEU A 366 5.70 18.02 -2.65
C LEU A 366 6.47 19.31 -2.34
N GLY A 367 7.72 19.18 -1.87
CA GLY A 367 8.61 20.30 -1.61
C GLY A 367 9.17 20.94 -2.88
N SER A 368 9.79 22.11 -2.71
CA SER A 368 10.50 22.78 -3.81
C SER A 368 11.81 22.06 -4.19
N VAL A 369 12.31 22.25 -5.41
CA VAL A 369 13.62 21.71 -5.84
C VAL A 369 14.75 22.11 -4.91
N PRO A 370 14.86 23.37 -4.43
CA PRO A 370 15.85 23.70 -3.40
C PRO A 370 15.72 22.88 -2.12
N ALA A 371 14.49 22.62 -1.62
CA ALA A 371 14.29 21.79 -0.43
C ALA A 371 14.75 20.34 -0.66
N LEU A 372 14.54 19.77 -1.85
CA LEU A 372 15.06 18.44 -2.23
C LEU A 372 16.60 18.42 -2.28
N THR A 373 17.22 19.49 -2.80
CA THR A 373 18.67 19.64 -2.83
C THR A 373 19.24 19.70 -1.41
N ASP A 374 18.61 20.44 -0.52
CA ASP A 374 19.00 20.50 0.88
C ASP A 374 18.83 19.17 1.59
N ALA A 375 17.72 18.45 1.33
CA ALA A 375 17.48 17.11 1.85
C ALA A 375 18.59 16.12 1.43
N ALA A 376 18.91 16.07 0.14
CA ALA A 376 19.96 15.20 -0.37
C ALA A 376 21.34 15.57 0.20
N ALA A 377 21.63 16.86 0.40
CA ALA A 377 22.88 17.31 0.99
C ALA A 377 22.99 16.90 2.49
N ILE A 378 21.90 16.92 3.24
CA ILE A 378 21.83 16.40 4.61
C ILE A 378 22.09 14.89 4.62
N VAL A 379 21.44 14.13 3.74
CA VAL A 379 21.71 12.68 3.59
C VAL A 379 23.18 12.44 3.31
N ALA A 380 23.77 13.18 2.36
CA ALA A 380 25.20 13.05 2.00
C ALA A 380 26.16 13.35 3.15
N GLU A 381 25.85 14.37 3.96
CA GLU A 381 26.65 14.71 5.14
C GLU A 381 26.58 13.60 6.19
N LEU A 382 25.37 13.13 6.49
CA LEU A 382 25.14 12.15 7.54
C LEU A 382 25.65 10.75 7.17
N VAL A 383 25.54 10.35 5.89
CA VAL A 383 26.09 9.09 5.38
C VAL A 383 27.62 9.08 5.44
N ARG A 384 28.28 10.21 5.14
CA ARG A 384 29.75 10.32 5.24
C ARG A 384 30.28 10.35 6.67
N ALA A 385 29.46 10.78 7.61
CA ALA A 385 29.86 10.92 9.03
C ALA A 385 29.56 9.66 9.86
N GLY A 386 28.86 8.68 9.34
CA GLY A 386 28.51 7.42 10.00
C GLY A 386 29.03 6.22 9.24
#